data_df84a2e6f674ff0f092871f1f6964369
#
_entry.id   df84a2e6f674ff0f092871f1f6964369
#
_cell.length_a   1.000
_cell.length_b   1.000
_cell.length_c   1.000
_cell.angle_alpha   90.00
_cell.angle_beta   90.00
_cell.angle_gamma   90.00
#
_symmetry.space_group_name_H-M   'P 1'
#
loop_
_entity.id
_entity.type
_entity.pdbx_description
1 polymer ?
#
loop_
_entity_poly.entity_id
_entity_poly.type
_entity_poly.pdbx_seq_one_letter_code
_entity_poly.pdbx_strand_id
1 'polypeptide(L)'
;GTTAGVLVELNCETDFVAKTELFQGVAADITAAALAQRAPDRLTLLGLEVRPGVTAQQLIDEAGASLKEKLELGRYALLEGGYVASYLHRSDRALPPTVGVLVQLDLPNEQAGKDVAQQIAAMRPQYLNRDQVPADVVQRERNIAEQITRDEGKPEQAIPKIVEGRLGSFFKDVALIEQPFVKDPKKTIKQMLSEQGVTVRAFARFQIGQAG
;
A
#
# COMPACT_ATOMS: atom_id res chain seq x y z
N GLY A 1 -3.56 1.33 -17.11
CA GLY A 1 -3.21 2.41 -16.20
C GLY A 1 -3.72 3.76 -16.67
N THR A 2 -3.78 4.68 -15.78
CA THR A 2 -4.34 6.02 -15.97
C THR A 2 -3.37 7.04 -15.39
N THR A 3 -3.66 8.33 -15.57
CA THR A 3 -2.87 9.42 -14.97
C THR A 3 -3.21 9.69 -13.50
N ALA A 4 -4.20 8.99 -12.96
CA ALA A 4 -4.56 9.04 -11.55
C ALA A 4 -5.23 7.75 -11.09
N GLY A 5 -5.10 7.44 -9.81
CA GLY A 5 -5.77 6.32 -9.17
C GLY A 5 -6.09 6.64 -7.71
N VAL A 6 -7.17 6.06 -7.22
CA VAL A 6 -7.55 6.14 -5.81
C VAL A 6 -7.60 4.75 -5.19
N LEU A 7 -7.30 4.67 -3.92
CA LEU A 7 -7.47 3.48 -3.10
C LEU A 7 -8.31 3.86 -1.88
N VAL A 8 -9.43 3.18 -1.73
CA VAL A 8 -10.41 3.44 -0.68
C VAL A 8 -10.56 2.18 0.15
N GLU A 9 -10.44 2.30 1.45
CA GLU A 9 -10.73 1.24 2.41
C GLU A 9 -12.08 1.53 3.08
N LEU A 10 -13.06 0.64 2.86
CA LEU A 10 -14.33 0.67 3.56
C LEU A 10 -14.40 -0.54 4.50
N ASN A 11 -14.62 -0.30 5.78
CA ASN A 11 -14.64 -1.31 6.82
C ASN A 11 -16.08 -1.60 7.26
N CYS A 12 -16.35 -2.86 7.61
CA CYS A 12 -17.56 -3.35 8.27
C CYS A 12 -17.16 -4.33 9.37
N GLU A 13 -18.12 -4.78 10.17
CA GLU A 13 -17.87 -5.65 11.33
C GLU A 13 -17.76 -7.13 10.95
N THR A 14 -18.46 -7.55 9.88
CA THR A 14 -18.50 -8.97 9.48
C THR A 14 -18.29 -9.18 7.98
N ASP A 15 -17.77 -10.36 7.63
CA ASP A 15 -17.65 -10.84 6.26
C ASP A 15 -19.02 -11.03 5.57
N PHE A 16 -20.08 -11.24 6.36
CA PHE A 16 -21.44 -11.36 5.80
C PHE A 16 -21.87 -10.04 5.17
N VAL A 17 -21.62 -8.91 5.83
CA VAL A 17 -21.90 -7.58 5.29
C VAL A 17 -21.00 -7.27 4.11
N ALA A 18 -19.70 -7.59 4.19
CA ALA A 18 -18.76 -7.36 3.10
C ALA A 18 -19.17 -8.02 1.77
N LYS A 19 -19.91 -9.14 1.81
CA LYS A 19 -20.42 -9.87 0.64
C LYS A 19 -21.66 -9.24 0.01
N THR A 20 -22.36 -8.34 0.72
CA THR A 20 -23.61 -7.77 0.23
C THR A 20 -23.39 -6.82 -0.94
N GLU A 21 -24.33 -6.80 -1.88
CA GLU A 21 -24.33 -5.85 -3.00
C GLU A 21 -24.41 -4.40 -2.49
N LEU A 22 -25.13 -4.15 -1.40
CA LEU A 22 -25.25 -2.82 -0.82
C LEU A 22 -23.86 -2.30 -0.34
N PHE A 23 -23.12 -3.09 0.43
CA PHE A 23 -21.78 -2.71 0.90
C PHE A 23 -20.82 -2.45 -0.27
N GLN A 24 -20.79 -3.37 -1.24
CA GLN A 24 -19.93 -3.25 -2.41
C GLN A 24 -20.32 -2.07 -3.30
N GLY A 25 -21.62 -1.80 -3.43
CA GLY A 25 -22.12 -0.62 -4.15
C GLY A 25 -21.71 0.70 -3.49
N VAL A 26 -21.81 0.80 -2.17
CA VAL A 26 -21.32 1.97 -1.41
C VAL A 26 -19.83 2.20 -1.64
N ALA A 27 -19.02 1.14 -1.55
CA ALA A 27 -17.58 1.23 -1.80
C ALA A 27 -17.27 1.68 -3.24
N ALA A 28 -18.02 1.19 -4.23
CA ALA A 28 -17.87 1.57 -5.63
C ALA A 28 -18.23 3.05 -5.87
N ASP A 29 -19.36 3.53 -5.32
CA ASP A 29 -19.80 4.91 -5.49
C ASP A 29 -18.80 5.90 -4.87
N ILE A 30 -18.33 5.62 -3.64
CA ILE A 30 -17.31 6.44 -2.97
C ILE A 30 -16.01 6.45 -3.77
N THR A 31 -15.57 5.31 -4.28
CA THR A 31 -14.34 5.21 -5.08
C THR A 31 -14.48 5.99 -6.38
N ALA A 32 -15.62 5.89 -7.06
CA ALA A 32 -15.89 6.64 -8.28
C ALA A 32 -15.89 8.16 -8.05
N ALA A 33 -16.57 8.62 -7.00
CA ALA A 33 -16.60 10.04 -6.62
C ALA A 33 -15.20 10.57 -6.23
N ALA A 34 -14.45 9.78 -5.43
CA ALA A 34 -13.08 10.10 -5.04
C ALA A 34 -12.17 10.31 -6.26
N LEU A 35 -12.27 9.42 -7.25
CA LEU A 35 -11.49 9.50 -8.49
C LEU A 35 -11.93 10.67 -9.37
N ALA A 36 -13.23 10.89 -9.54
CA ALA A 36 -13.77 11.95 -10.39
C ALA A 36 -13.46 13.35 -9.84
N GLN A 37 -13.60 13.54 -8.52
CA GLN A 37 -13.46 14.84 -7.86
C GLN A 37 -12.07 15.07 -7.26
N ARG A 38 -11.16 14.09 -7.33
CA ARG A 38 -9.77 14.20 -6.85
C ARG A 38 -9.70 14.64 -5.39
N ALA A 39 -10.45 13.99 -4.50
CA ALA A 39 -10.38 14.30 -3.08
C ALA A 39 -8.93 14.30 -2.58
N PRO A 40 -8.41 15.37 -2.00
CA PRO A 40 -7.02 15.42 -1.57
C PRO A 40 -6.74 14.54 -0.33
N ASP A 41 -7.77 14.32 0.48
CA ASP A 41 -7.67 13.56 1.72
C ASP A 41 -9.00 12.88 2.11
N ARG A 42 -8.93 12.04 3.13
CA ARG A 42 -10.06 11.28 3.67
C ARG A 42 -11.21 12.19 4.18
N LEU A 43 -10.89 13.30 4.84
CA LEU A 43 -11.91 14.20 5.41
C LEU A 43 -12.69 14.88 4.29
N THR A 44 -11.98 15.37 3.28
CA THR A 44 -12.60 15.95 2.09
C THR A 44 -13.49 14.92 1.40
N LEU A 45 -12.99 13.66 1.24
CA LEU A 45 -13.77 12.58 0.63
C LEU A 45 -15.11 12.33 1.35
N LEU A 46 -15.12 12.32 2.68
CA LEU A 46 -16.34 12.11 3.46
C LEU A 46 -17.41 13.19 3.20
N GLY A 47 -16.98 14.41 2.90
CA GLY A 47 -17.87 15.54 2.58
C GLY A 47 -18.28 15.63 1.11
N LEU A 48 -17.69 14.84 0.20
CA LEU A 48 -18.02 14.87 -1.22
C LEU A 48 -19.40 14.29 -1.48
N GLU A 49 -20.13 14.94 -2.38
CA GLU A 49 -21.38 14.42 -2.93
C GLU A 49 -21.07 13.22 -3.84
N VAL A 50 -21.59 12.05 -3.47
CA VAL A 50 -21.41 10.77 -4.20
C VAL A 50 -22.65 10.40 -5.01
N ARG A 51 -23.80 10.92 -4.60
CA ARG A 51 -25.10 10.86 -5.29
C ARG A 51 -25.79 12.22 -5.14
N PRO A 52 -26.76 12.59 -5.99
CA PRO A 52 -27.45 13.87 -5.87
C PRO A 52 -27.98 14.14 -4.45
N GLY A 53 -27.40 15.14 -3.77
CA GLY A 53 -27.76 15.53 -2.42
C GLY A 53 -27.28 14.62 -1.29
N VAL A 54 -26.42 13.59 -1.57
CA VAL A 54 -25.94 12.62 -0.58
C VAL A 54 -24.42 12.61 -0.55
N THR A 55 -23.84 12.96 0.59
CA THR A 55 -22.39 12.89 0.80
C THR A 55 -21.90 11.44 1.04
N ALA A 56 -20.60 11.21 0.90
CA ALA A 56 -20.00 9.92 1.21
C ALA A 56 -20.28 9.49 2.65
N GLN A 57 -20.20 10.41 3.62
CA GLN A 57 -20.52 10.13 5.03
C GLN A 57 -21.98 9.70 5.19
N GLN A 58 -22.93 10.44 4.60
CA GLN A 58 -24.35 10.10 4.66
C GLN A 58 -24.64 8.73 4.04
N LEU A 59 -24.02 8.42 2.90
CA LEU A 59 -24.17 7.13 2.23
C LEU A 59 -23.67 5.97 3.11
N ILE A 60 -22.54 6.17 3.81
CA ILE A 60 -21.99 5.19 4.76
C ILE A 60 -22.95 4.98 5.94
N ASP A 61 -23.46 6.07 6.52
CA ASP A 61 -24.35 6.01 7.68
C ASP A 61 -25.68 5.33 7.34
N GLU A 62 -26.29 5.67 6.19
CA GLU A 62 -27.51 5.04 5.70
C GLU A 62 -27.36 3.54 5.44
N ALA A 63 -26.24 3.15 4.80
CA ALA A 63 -25.92 1.76 4.56
C ALA A 63 -25.67 0.98 5.86
N GLY A 64 -24.96 1.58 6.82
CA GLY A 64 -24.72 1.00 8.13
C GLY A 64 -26.02 0.75 8.90
N ALA A 65 -26.92 1.74 8.90
CA ALA A 65 -28.25 1.59 9.51
C ALA A 65 -29.07 0.47 8.85
N SER A 66 -29.03 0.37 7.53
CA SER A 66 -29.71 -0.66 6.76
C SER A 66 -29.15 -2.08 7.02
N LEU A 67 -27.83 -2.21 7.08
CA LEU A 67 -27.11 -3.46 7.32
C LEU A 67 -27.04 -3.84 8.80
N LYS A 68 -27.37 -2.90 9.69
CA LYS A 68 -27.28 -3.04 11.16
C LYS A 68 -25.85 -3.33 11.65
N GLU A 69 -24.87 -2.81 10.96
CA GLU A 69 -23.45 -2.84 11.31
C GLU A 69 -22.83 -1.46 11.16
N LYS A 70 -21.80 -1.18 11.95
CA LYS A 70 -20.98 0.00 11.77
C LYS A 70 -20.18 -0.14 10.47
N LEU A 71 -20.37 0.83 9.57
CA LEU A 71 -19.49 1.01 8.42
C LEU A 71 -18.59 2.23 8.66
N GLU A 72 -17.36 2.16 8.18
CA GLU A 72 -16.40 3.25 8.36
C GLU A 72 -15.47 3.37 7.16
N LEU A 73 -15.30 4.60 6.66
CA LEU A 73 -14.23 4.89 5.73
C LEU A 73 -12.89 4.83 6.48
N GLY A 74 -12.07 3.86 6.16
CA GLY A 74 -10.74 3.68 6.71
C GLY A 74 -9.70 4.56 6.03
N ARG A 75 -8.67 3.93 5.46
CA ARG A 75 -7.59 4.62 4.75
C ARG A 75 -8.04 5.07 3.37
N TYR A 76 -7.41 6.13 2.91
CA TYR A 76 -7.60 6.69 1.58
C TYR A 76 -6.25 7.12 0.99
N ALA A 77 -6.05 6.87 -0.29
CA ALA A 77 -4.90 7.37 -1.03
C ALA A 77 -5.31 7.80 -2.44
N LEU A 78 -4.73 8.91 -2.89
CA LEU A 78 -4.79 9.41 -4.25
C LEU A 78 -3.36 9.50 -4.78
N LEU A 79 -3.10 8.91 -5.94
CA LEU A 79 -1.86 9.11 -6.70
C LEU A 79 -2.19 9.73 -8.04
N GLU A 80 -1.46 10.80 -8.41
CA GLU A 80 -1.69 11.57 -9.62
C GLU A 80 -0.39 11.88 -10.36
N GLY A 81 -0.47 11.90 -11.68
CA GLY A 81 0.64 12.19 -12.57
C GLY A 81 1.38 10.94 -13.05
N GLY A 82 2.09 11.08 -14.18
CA GLY A 82 2.78 9.97 -14.82
C GLY A 82 1.81 8.86 -15.24
N TYR A 83 2.10 7.66 -14.80
CA TYR A 83 1.28 6.47 -15.05
C TYR A 83 0.94 5.79 -13.72
N VAL A 84 -0.34 5.62 -13.41
CA VAL A 84 -0.79 4.95 -12.20
C VAL A 84 -1.36 3.58 -12.54
N ALA A 85 -0.73 2.54 -11.99
CA ALA A 85 -1.22 1.17 -12.04
C ALA A 85 -1.90 0.80 -10.71
N SER A 86 -2.86 -0.12 -10.76
CA SER A 86 -3.52 -0.66 -9.59
C SER A 86 -3.50 -2.19 -9.59
N TYR A 87 -3.50 -2.77 -8.40
CA TYR A 87 -3.66 -4.20 -8.20
C TYR A 87 -4.54 -4.45 -6.98
N LEU A 88 -5.56 -5.29 -7.17
CA LEU A 88 -6.46 -5.73 -6.11
C LEU A 88 -6.33 -7.24 -5.95
N HIS A 89 -6.00 -7.68 -4.73
CA HIS A 89 -5.86 -9.09 -4.40
C HIS A 89 -7.02 -9.58 -3.56
N ARG A 90 -7.61 -10.72 -3.97
CA ARG A 90 -8.66 -11.43 -3.23
C ARG A 90 -8.06 -12.68 -2.63
N SER A 91 -8.13 -12.83 -1.32
CA SER A 91 -7.76 -14.08 -0.64
C SER A 91 -8.88 -15.12 -0.71
N ASP A 92 -10.14 -14.68 -0.83
CA ASP A 92 -11.32 -15.50 -0.99
C ASP A 92 -12.16 -14.98 -2.16
N ARG A 93 -12.64 -15.87 -3.02
CA ARG A 93 -13.48 -15.50 -4.18
C ARG A 93 -14.84 -14.94 -3.78
N ALA A 94 -15.35 -15.32 -2.61
CA ALA A 94 -16.61 -14.86 -2.07
C ALA A 94 -16.55 -13.47 -1.41
N LEU A 95 -15.35 -12.96 -1.14
CA LEU A 95 -15.12 -11.65 -0.52
C LEU A 95 -14.66 -10.62 -1.56
N PRO A 96 -14.91 -9.32 -1.32
CA PRO A 96 -14.22 -8.26 -2.05
C PRO A 96 -12.71 -8.34 -1.83
N PRO A 97 -11.89 -7.62 -2.64
CA PRO A 97 -10.45 -7.57 -2.44
C PRO A 97 -10.08 -7.08 -1.05
N THR A 98 -9.16 -7.80 -0.39
CA THR A 98 -8.67 -7.46 0.95
C THR A 98 -7.30 -6.78 0.95
N VAL A 99 -6.59 -6.82 -0.17
CA VAL A 99 -5.35 -6.05 -0.39
C VAL A 99 -5.50 -5.21 -1.63
N GLY A 100 -5.22 -3.93 -1.51
CA GLY A 100 -5.18 -2.99 -2.63
C GLY A 100 -3.82 -2.29 -2.71
N VAL A 101 -3.35 -2.09 -3.94
CA VAL A 101 -2.09 -1.39 -4.23
C VAL A 101 -2.28 -0.40 -5.36
N LEU A 102 -1.72 0.79 -5.20
CA LEU A 102 -1.49 1.77 -6.25
C LEU A 102 0.02 1.94 -6.43
N VAL A 103 0.45 2.08 -7.68
CA VAL A 103 1.84 2.39 -8.05
C VAL A 103 1.84 3.52 -9.06
N GLN A 104 2.60 4.56 -8.78
CA GLN A 104 2.84 5.66 -9.69
C GLN A 104 4.23 5.50 -10.33
N LEU A 105 4.25 5.37 -11.66
CA LEU A 105 5.46 5.41 -12.46
C LEU A 105 5.63 6.80 -13.10
N ASP A 106 6.86 7.16 -13.42
CA ASP A 106 7.17 8.40 -14.16
C ASP A 106 6.70 8.36 -15.61
N LEU A 107 6.77 7.19 -16.26
CA LEU A 107 6.39 6.96 -17.65
C LEU A 107 5.41 5.78 -17.76
N PRO A 108 4.56 5.76 -18.82
CA PRO A 108 3.67 4.64 -19.06
C PRO A 108 4.42 3.33 -19.33
N ASN A 109 4.18 2.34 -18.49
CA ASN A 109 4.63 0.97 -18.69
C ASN A 109 3.71 0.03 -17.91
N GLU A 110 2.78 -0.60 -18.62
CA GLU A 110 1.76 -1.45 -18.03
C GLU A 110 2.36 -2.67 -17.31
N GLN A 111 3.36 -3.31 -17.96
CA GLN A 111 3.99 -4.51 -17.40
C GLN A 111 4.78 -4.17 -16.12
N ALA A 112 5.58 -3.09 -16.14
CA ALA A 112 6.30 -2.64 -14.95
C ALA A 112 5.33 -2.27 -13.81
N GLY A 113 4.26 -1.53 -14.11
CA GLY A 113 3.25 -1.15 -13.13
C GLY A 113 2.60 -2.37 -12.48
N LYS A 114 2.23 -3.38 -13.27
CA LYS A 114 1.65 -4.63 -12.78
C LYS A 114 2.64 -5.43 -11.93
N ASP A 115 3.87 -5.56 -12.39
CA ASP A 115 4.92 -6.33 -11.69
C ASP A 115 5.25 -5.69 -10.34
N VAL A 116 5.41 -4.37 -10.29
CA VAL A 116 5.67 -3.65 -9.05
C VAL A 116 4.47 -3.70 -8.11
N ALA A 117 3.23 -3.56 -8.61
CA ALA A 117 2.05 -3.64 -7.77
C ALA A 117 1.89 -5.03 -7.13
N GLN A 118 2.18 -6.10 -7.86
CA GLN A 118 2.20 -7.47 -7.33
C GLN A 118 3.33 -7.68 -6.32
N GLN A 119 4.52 -7.13 -6.57
CA GLN A 119 5.65 -7.13 -5.63
C GLN A 119 5.25 -6.48 -4.30
N ILE A 120 4.65 -5.29 -4.35
CA ILE A 120 4.22 -4.55 -3.17
C ILE A 120 3.14 -5.32 -2.39
N ALA A 121 2.18 -5.92 -3.10
CA ALA A 121 1.14 -6.73 -2.47
C ALA A 121 1.74 -7.91 -1.68
N ALA A 122 2.72 -8.60 -2.26
CA ALA A 122 3.34 -9.80 -1.70
C ALA A 122 4.39 -9.47 -0.61
N MET A 123 5.30 -8.55 -0.90
CA MET A 123 6.50 -8.30 -0.07
C MET A 123 6.33 -7.17 0.93
N ARG A 124 5.24 -6.40 0.88
CA ARG A 124 4.83 -5.40 1.88
C ARG A 124 5.92 -4.38 2.22
N PRO A 125 6.61 -3.75 1.24
CA PRO A 125 7.57 -2.70 1.55
C PRO A 125 6.87 -1.54 2.26
N GLN A 126 7.59 -0.89 3.17
CA GLN A 126 7.08 0.26 3.92
C GLN A 126 7.52 1.58 3.27
N TYR A 127 8.65 1.56 2.56
CA TYR A 127 9.29 2.74 1.96
C TYR A 127 9.62 2.45 0.49
N LEU A 128 9.71 3.50 -0.31
CA LEU A 128 10.14 3.37 -1.70
C LEU A 128 11.65 3.03 -1.77
N ASN A 129 12.46 3.75 -0.99
CA ASN A 129 13.91 3.60 -0.92
C ASN A 129 14.39 3.79 0.53
N ARG A 130 15.68 3.48 0.79
CA ARG A 130 16.27 3.59 2.12
C ARG A 130 16.32 5.01 2.66
N ASP A 131 16.38 6.03 1.80
CA ASP A 131 16.47 7.43 2.20
C ASP A 131 15.14 7.92 2.81
N GLN A 132 14.05 7.22 2.57
CA GLN A 132 12.74 7.49 3.16
C GLN A 132 12.55 6.81 4.53
N VAL A 133 13.45 5.91 4.93
CA VAL A 133 13.38 5.28 6.25
C VAL A 133 13.77 6.31 7.31
N PRO A 134 12.90 6.61 8.31
CA PRO A 134 13.22 7.58 9.34
C PRO A 134 14.51 7.24 10.08
N ALA A 135 15.33 8.27 10.37
CA ALA A 135 16.63 8.08 10.99
C ALA A 135 16.55 7.39 12.36
N ASP A 136 15.49 7.63 13.12
CA ASP A 136 15.24 6.98 14.41
C ASP A 136 14.93 5.49 14.25
N VAL A 137 14.24 5.10 13.18
CA VAL A 137 13.98 3.69 12.83
C VAL A 137 15.29 3.00 12.49
N VAL A 138 16.12 3.61 11.63
CA VAL A 138 17.43 3.06 11.27
C VAL A 138 18.33 2.93 12.51
N GLN A 139 18.34 3.94 13.39
CA GLN A 139 19.15 3.88 14.63
C GLN A 139 18.66 2.82 15.58
N ARG A 140 17.36 2.64 15.71
CA ARG A 140 16.76 1.57 16.52
C ARG A 140 17.16 0.19 16.00
N GLU A 141 17.07 0.00 14.68
CA GLU A 141 17.46 -1.27 14.05
C GLU A 141 18.97 -1.54 14.21
N ARG A 142 19.81 -0.49 14.11
CA ARG A 142 21.24 -0.59 14.38
C ARG A 142 21.53 -1.07 15.80
N ASN A 143 20.88 -0.46 16.79
CA ASN A 143 21.05 -0.84 18.19
C ASN A 143 20.64 -2.30 18.45
N ILE A 144 19.52 -2.74 17.84
CA ILE A 144 19.05 -4.13 17.92
C ILE A 144 20.09 -5.07 17.28
N ALA A 145 20.58 -4.72 16.10
CA ALA A 145 21.60 -5.51 15.39
C ALA A 145 22.91 -5.63 16.20
N GLU A 146 23.35 -4.55 16.84
CA GLU A 146 24.54 -4.55 17.72
C GLU A 146 24.32 -5.47 18.93
N GLN A 147 23.18 -5.35 19.61
CA GLN A 147 22.88 -6.17 20.77
C GLN A 147 22.84 -7.66 20.40
N ILE A 148 22.13 -8.03 19.36
CA ILE A 148 22.08 -9.42 18.88
C ILE A 148 23.48 -9.92 18.56
N THR A 149 24.30 -9.11 17.91
CA THR A 149 25.65 -9.51 17.50
C THR A 149 26.57 -9.76 18.70
N ARG A 150 26.44 -8.95 19.77
CA ARG A 150 27.17 -9.16 21.05
C ARG A 150 26.67 -10.40 21.77
N ASP A 151 25.36 -10.61 21.82
CA ASP A 151 24.76 -11.78 22.48
C ASP A 151 25.16 -13.11 21.78
N GLU A 152 25.43 -13.04 20.46
CA GLU A 152 26.01 -14.16 19.68
C GLU A 152 27.51 -14.39 19.98
N GLY A 153 28.14 -13.61 20.83
CA GLY A 153 29.55 -13.72 21.18
C GLY A 153 30.53 -13.39 20.05
N LYS A 154 30.13 -12.55 19.10
CA LYS A 154 31.02 -12.13 18.01
C LYS A 154 32.13 -11.22 18.54
N PRO A 155 33.35 -11.31 17.97
CA PRO A 155 34.45 -10.41 18.35
C PRO A 155 34.09 -8.95 18.12
N GLU A 156 34.43 -8.07 19.08
CA GLU A 156 34.14 -6.63 19.00
C GLU A 156 34.59 -5.99 17.66
N GLN A 157 35.73 -6.42 17.13
CA GLN A 157 36.26 -5.94 15.86
C GLN A 157 35.38 -6.28 14.64
N ALA A 158 34.56 -7.34 14.72
CA ALA A 158 33.67 -7.79 13.67
C ALA A 158 32.29 -7.15 13.74
N ILE A 159 31.90 -6.63 14.92
CA ILE A 159 30.56 -6.10 15.17
C ILE A 159 30.15 -5.05 14.14
N PRO A 160 30.93 -4.01 13.83
CA PRO A 160 30.52 -2.97 12.88
C PRO A 160 30.16 -3.53 11.49
N LYS A 161 30.97 -4.47 10.99
CA LYS A 161 30.73 -5.09 9.67
C LYS A 161 29.49 -5.97 9.67
N ILE A 162 29.25 -6.72 10.75
CA ILE A 162 28.07 -7.57 10.89
C ILE A 162 26.80 -6.69 10.98
N VAL A 163 26.85 -5.62 11.75
CA VAL A 163 25.74 -4.67 11.90
C VAL A 163 25.38 -4.03 10.56
N GLU A 164 26.36 -3.58 9.78
CA GLU A 164 26.08 -3.04 8.43
C GLU A 164 25.45 -4.09 7.51
N GLY A 165 25.88 -5.35 7.61
CA GLY A 165 25.25 -6.45 6.88
C GLY A 165 23.80 -6.68 7.28
N ARG A 166 23.48 -6.63 8.59
CA ARG A 166 22.11 -6.75 9.12
C ARG A 166 21.23 -5.59 8.70
N LEU A 167 21.76 -4.35 8.76
CA LEU A 167 21.07 -3.17 8.24
C LEU A 167 20.79 -3.28 6.73
N GLY A 168 21.75 -3.82 5.97
CA GLY A 168 21.55 -4.08 4.55
C GLY A 168 20.39 -5.06 4.31
N SER A 169 20.24 -6.09 5.15
CA SER A 169 19.10 -7.01 5.08
C SER A 169 17.78 -6.31 5.46
N PHE A 170 17.79 -5.52 6.52
CA PHE A 170 16.63 -4.71 6.91
C PHE A 170 16.14 -3.81 5.77
N PHE A 171 17.06 -3.07 5.09
CA PHE A 171 16.66 -2.25 3.95
C PHE A 171 16.08 -3.06 2.80
N LYS A 172 16.59 -4.27 2.54
CA LYS A 172 16.00 -5.17 1.53
C LYS A 172 14.61 -5.65 1.90
N ASP A 173 14.26 -5.68 3.17
CA ASP A 173 12.92 -6.06 3.60
C ASP A 173 11.94 -4.89 3.49
N VAL A 174 12.34 -3.67 3.90
CA VAL A 174 11.42 -2.55 4.02
C VAL A 174 11.41 -1.58 2.84
N ALA A 175 12.47 -1.52 2.01
CA ALA A 175 12.60 -0.59 0.88
C ALA A 175 12.33 -1.28 -0.46
N LEU A 176 11.26 -0.88 -1.14
CA LEU A 176 10.77 -1.49 -2.37
C LEU A 176 11.86 -1.73 -3.42
N ILE A 177 12.63 -0.67 -3.75
CA ILE A 177 13.60 -0.76 -4.86
C ILE A 177 14.80 -1.65 -4.54
N GLU A 178 15.03 -2.01 -3.26
CA GLU A 178 16.11 -2.89 -2.82
C GLU A 178 15.65 -4.34 -2.67
N GLN A 179 14.34 -4.60 -2.68
CA GLN A 179 13.80 -5.95 -2.60
C GLN A 179 14.22 -6.79 -3.80
N PRO A 180 14.54 -8.09 -3.60
CA PRO A 180 14.62 -9.05 -4.70
C PRO A 180 13.28 -9.11 -5.44
N PHE A 181 13.31 -9.10 -6.76
CA PHE A 181 12.11 -9.19 -7.57
C PHE A 181 11.50 -10.60 -7.47
N VAL A 182 10.27 -10.74 -7.02
CA VAL A 182 9.63 -12.05 -6.74
C VAL A 182 9.57 -12.96 -7.98
N LYS A 183 9.50 -12.39 -9.19
CA LYS A 183 9.45 -13.16 -10.45
C LYS A 183 10.85 -13.53 -10.97
N ASP A 184 11.90 -12.83 -10.55
CA ASP A 184 13.30 -13.09 -10.87
C ASP A 184 14.20 -12.65 -9.70
N PRO A 185 14.40 -13.49 -8.67
CA PRO A 185 15.16 -13.13 -7.47
C PRO A 185 16.64 -12.79 -7.70
N LYS A 186 17.15 -12.99 -8.92
CA LYS A 186 18.51 -12.58 -9.31
C LYS A 186 18.63 -11.07 -9.53
N LYS A 187 17.51 -10.38 -9.66
CA LYS A 187 17.41 -8.93 -9.85
C LYS A 187 16.71 -8.29 -8.68
N THR A 188 17.09 -7.04 -8.38
CA THR A 188 16.30 -6.17 -7.50
C THR A 188 15.20 -5.47 -8.31
N ILE A 189 14.20 -4.93 -7.61
CA ILE A 189 13.17 -4.08 -8.25
C ILE A 189 13.83 -2.90 -8.97
N LYS A 190 14.88 -2.30 -8.37
CA LYS A 190 15.65 -1.21 -9.02
C LYS A 190 16.23 -1.63 -10.36
N GLN A 191 16.83 -2.83 -10.44
CA GLN A 191 17.41 -3.34 -11.69
C GLN A 191 16.34 -3.62 -12.73
N MET A 192 15.24 -4.26 -12.33
CA MET A 192 14.10 -4.53 -13.21
C MET A 192 13.51 -3.25 -13.80
N LEU A 193 13.29 -2.22 -12.98
CA LEU A 193 12.80 -0.93 -13.42
C LEU A 193 13.77 -0.22 -14.38
N SER A 194 15.07 -0.26 -14.08
CA SER A 194 16.11 0.32 -14.95
C SER A 194 16.14 -0.34 -16.32
N GLU A 195 15.99 -1.66 -16.40
CA GLU A 195 15.91 -2.40 -17.68
C GLU A 195 14.67 -2.00 -18.50
N GLN A 196 13.59 -1.61 -17.83
CA GLN A 196 12.35 -1.18 -18.49
C GLN A 196 12.27 0.33 -18.72
N GLY A 197 13.30 1.09 -18.33
CA GLY A 197 13.40 2.53 -18.55
C GLY A 197 12.37 3.36 -17.80
N VAL A 198 11.91 2.89 -16.63
CA VAL A 198 10.92 3.58 -15.79
C VAL A 198 11.36 3.63 -14.34
N THR A 199 10.78 4.55 -13.58
CA THR A 199 10.99 4.67 -12.13
C THR A 199 9.65 4.72 -11.39
N VAL A 200 9.64 4.21 -10.15
CA VAL A 200 8.51 4.37 -9.23
C VAL A 200 8.67 5.71 -8.52
N ARG A 201 7.61 6.52 -8.52
CA ARG A 201 7.56 7.80 -7.80
C ARG A 201 6.92 7.67 -6.43
N ALA A 202 5.83 6.89 -6.36
CA ALA A 202 5.09 6.66 -5.12
C ALA A 202 4.31 5.34 -5.21
N PHE A 203 3.91 4.82 -4.08
CA PHE A 203 2.95 3.74 -3.98
C PHE A 203 2.08 3.89 -2.74
N ALA A 204 0.93 3.24 -2.75
CA ALA A 204 0.09 3.03 -1.57
C ALA A 204 -0.30 1.55 -1.51
N ARG A 205 -0.33 0.99 -0.30
CA ARG A 205 -0.77 -0.37 -0.04
C ARG A 205 -1.69 -0.39 1.18
N PHE A 206 -2.90 -0.89 0.99
CA PHE A 206 -3.81 -1.16 2.09
C PHE A 206 -4.10 -2.66 2.19
N GLN A 207 -4.23 -3.15 3.39
CA GLN A 207 -4.71 -4.48 3.68
C GLN A 207 -5.73 -4.38 4.81
N ILE A 208 -6.92 -4.91 4.57
CA ILE A 208 -8.01 -4.91 5.56
C ILE A 208 -7.54 -5.57 6.86
N GLY A 209 -7.86 -4.94 7.99
CA GLY A 209 -7.50 -5.44 9.32
C GLY A 209 -6.05 -5.20 9.74
N GLN A 210 -5.25 -4.48 8.95
CA GLN A 210 -3.91 -4.03 9.35
C GLN A 210 -3.90 -2.51 9.56
N ALA A 211 -3.27 -2.07 10.66
CA ALA A 211 -2.95 -0.66 10.84
C ALA A 211 -1.98 -0.20 9.74
N GLY A 212 -2.14 1.02 9.30
CA GLY A 212 -1.24 1.67 8.34
C GLY A 212 0.07 2.10 8.97
#